data_a96eb3b30ca1f14d5cd3352c553dc095
#
_entry.id   a96eb3b30ca1f14d5cd3352c553dc095
#
_cell.length_a   1.000
_cell.length_b   1.000
_cell.length_c   1.000
_cell.angle_alpha   90.00
_cell.angle_beta   90.00
_cell.angle_gamma   90.00
#
_symmetry.space_group_name_H-M   'P 1'
#
loop_
_entity.id
_entity.type
_entity.pdbx_description
1 polymer ?
#
loop_
_entity_poly.entity_id
_entity_poly.type
_entity_poly.pdbx_seq_one_letter_code
_entity_poly.pdbx_strand_id
1 'polypeptide(L)'
;AERERLQKELDTWHQAHPGPIADMAAYQQFLTQIGYMVQPPQGVQATTENVDAELASMAGPQLVVPIMNARYALNAANARWGSRYDALYGTDVISDEDGAQKSTGYNPLRGAKVVAFARNFLDQAVPLAQGSHRDASGYRVEGGQLVVALQNGSTTGLQDAAQFVGHQGEAAAPTSVLLVNNGLHIDILINRATPIGQADAAGVADVVVEAALSTILDLEDSVAAVDADDKVLCYSNWLGILKGTLTESFEKGGKTVTRGLNADRVYTGANNGQPVTLHGRSLLFVRNVGHLMTNPAILWGADHQEIP
;
A
#
# COMPACT_ATOMS: atom_id res chain seq x y z
N ALA A 1 13.99 7.36 40.68
CA ALA A 1 12.94 7.81 41.60
C ALA A 1 11.90 6.73 41.85
N GLU A 2 10.74 6.69 41.16
CA GLU A 2 9.67 5.71 41.47
C GLU A 2 10.09 4.26 41.19
N ARG A 3 10.72 4.00 40.02
CA ARG A 3 11.24 2.69 39.68
C ARG A 3 12.22 2.17 40.72
N GLU A 4 13.13 3.00 41.24
CA GLU A 4 14.12 2.63 42.26
C GLU A 4 13.45 2.34 43.61
N ARG A 5 12.40 3.12 43.96
CA ARG A 5 11.62 2.85 45.14
C ARG A 5 10.94 1.47 45.06
N LEU A 6 10.22 1.20 44.00
CA LEU A 6 9.55 -0.09 43.77
C LEU A 6 10.56 -1.25 43.75
N GLN A 7 11.69 -1.09 43.11
CA GLN A 7 12.75 -2.12 43.06
C GLN A 7 13.24 -2.42 44.49
N LYS A 8 13.54 -1.39 45.29
CA LYS A 8 14.01 -1.57 46.66
C LYS A 8 12.99 -2.30 47.54
N GLU A 9 11.71 -1.97 47.43
CA GLU A 9 10.65 -2.62 48.18
C GLU A 9 10.47 -4.08 47.79
N LEU A 10 10.50 -4.38 46.46
CA LEU A 10 10.48 -5.75 45.93
C LEU A 10 11.68 -6.56 46.46
N ASP A 11 12.89 -6.01 46.34
CA ASP A 11 14.13 -6.69 46.82
C ASP A 11 14.04 -6.99 48.34
N THR A 12 13.57 -6.03 49.13
CA THR A 12 13.39 -6.21 50.58
C THR A 12 12.40 -7.32 50.88
N TRP A 13 11.28 -7.36 50.14
CA TRP A 13 10.28 -8.42 50.31
C TRP A 13 10.82 -9.79 49.99
N HIS A 14 11.51 -9.95 48.83
CA HIS A 14 12.08 -11.23 48.41
C HIS A 14 13.22 -11.69 49.28
N GLN A 15 14.01 -10.77 49.86
CA GLN A 15 15.03 -11.11 50.86
C GLN A 15 14.43 -11.68 52.16
N ALA A 16 13.27 -11.15 52.54
CA ALA A 16 12.53 -11.64 53.70
C ALA A 16 11.73 -12.93 53.44
N HIS A 17 11.47 -13.25 52.19
CA HIS A 17 10.68 -14.41 51.74
C HIS A 17 11.47 -15.21 50.67
N PRO A 18 12.59 -15.86 51.04
CA PRO A 18 13.42 -16.56 50.06
C PRO A 18 12.73 -17.82 49.53
N GLY A 19 12.94 -18.08 48.21
CA GLY A 19 12.42 -19.26 47.52
C GLY A 19 11.10 -18.96 46.78
N PRO A 20 10.37 -20.00 46.33
CA PRO A 20 9.10 -19.85 45.68
C PRO A 20 8.06 -19.16 46.54
N ILE A 21 7.22 -18.31 45.96
CA ILE A 21 6.16 -17.58 46.67
C ILE A 21 5.14 -18.60 47.19
N ALA A 22 5.08 -18.78 48.51
CA ALA A 22 4.19 -19.75 49.16
C ALA A 22 2.74 -19.25 49.27
N ASP A 23 2.55 -17.94 49.48
CA ASP A 23 1.24 -17.29 49.57
C ASP A 23 1.13 -16.18 48.51
N MET A 24 0.51 -16.51 47.39
CA MET A 24 0.31 -15.59 46.29
C MET A 24 -0.65 -14.47 46.63
N ALA A 25 -1.66 -14.70 47.52
CA ALA A 25 -2.61 -13.67 47.90
C ALA A 25 -1.95 -12.59 48.77
N ALA A 26 -1.11 -12.99 49.72
CA ALA A 26 -0.31 -12.07 50.49
C ALA A 26 0.69 -11.27 49.63
N TYR A 27 1.30 -11.90 48.64
CA TYR A 27 2.20 -11.23 47.71
C TYR A 27 1.48 -10.21 46.84
N GLN A 28 0.30 -10.54 46.28
CA GLN A 28 -0.53 -9.60 45.52
C GLN A 28 -0.99 -8.41 46.39
N GLN A 29 -1.33 -8.66 47.64
CA GLN A 29 -1.66 -7.59 48.58
C GLN A 29 -0.48 -6.65 48.84
N PHE A 30 0.74 -7.20 49.00
CA PHE A 30 1.96 -6.41 49.09
C PHE A 30 2.20 -5.57 47.87
N LEU A 31 2.10 -6.18 46.64
CA LEU A 31 2.26 -5.46 45.39
C LEU A 31 1.27 -4.31 45.22
N THR A 32 0.04 -4.51 45.71
CA THR A 32 -0.98 -3.46 45.69
C THR A 32 -0.64 -2.34 46.67
N GLN A 33 -0.16 -2.68 47.87
CA GLN A 33 0.22 -1.71 48.91
C GLN A 33 1.35 -0.79 48.47
N ILE A 34 2.37 -1.33 47.78
CA ILE A 34 3.47 -0.52 47.27
C ILE A 34 3.13 0.25 46.00
N GLY A 35 1.96 0.02 45.39
CA GLY A 35 1.50 0.65 44.16
C GLY A 35 2.12 0.04 42.88
N TYR A 36 2.70 -1.14 42.97
CA TYR A 36 3.17 -1.90 41.79
C TYR A 36 1.97 -2.45 40.99
N MET A 37 1.01 -3.06 41.70
CA MET A 37 -0.28 -3.43 41.14
C MET A 37 -1.30 -2.34 41.40
N VAL A 38 -1.94 -1.86 40.37
CA VAL A 38 -3.06 -0.91 40.45
C VAL A 38 -4.35 -1.60 40.02
N GLN A 39 -5.46 -1.14 40.63
CA GLN A 39 -6.76 -1.65 40.22
C GLN A 39 -7.07 -1.21 38.80
N PRO A 40 -7.51 -2.12 37.94
CA PRO A 40 -7.91 -1.75 36.59
C PRO A 40 -9.12 -0.80 36.64
N PRO A 41 -9.19 0.23 35.80
CA PRO A 41 -10.37 1.09 35.75
C PRO A 41 -11.61 0.28 35.32
N GLN A 42 -12.77 0.66 35.86
CA GLN A 42 -14.04 0.06 35.46
C GLN A 42 -14.42 0.58 34.08
N GLY A 43 -14.21 -0.24 33.06
CA GLY A 43 -14.51 0.09 31.69
C GLY A 43 -13.38 0.93 31.05
N VAL A 44 -12.65 0.31 30.15
CA VAL A 44 -11.66 0.99 29.30
C VAL A 44 -12.21 1.00 27.90
N GLN A 45 -12.36 2.19 27.34
CA GLN A 45 -12.67 2.37 25.94
C GLN A 45 -11.49 3.10 25.29
N ALA A 46 -10.82 2.44 24.35
CA ALA A 46 -9.83 3.08 23.53
C ALA A 46 -10.54 3.87 22.41
N THR A 47 -10.19 5.14 22.27
CA THR A 47 -10.65 5.98 21.18
C THR A 47 -9.45 6.50 20.40
N THR A 48 -9.65 6.72 19.10
CA THR A 48 -8.63 7.28 18.21
C THR A 48 -9.21 8.48 17.46
N GLU A 49 -8.37 9.46 17.20
CA GLU A 49 -8.70 10.65 16.42
C GLU A 49 -7.61 10.90 15.38
N ASN A 50 -7.97 11.49 14.24
CA ASN A 50 -7.06 11.88 13.18
C ASN A 50 -6.19 10.72 12.64
N VAL A 51 -6.80 9.53 12.52
CA VAL A 51 -6.13 8.35 11.96
C VAL A 51 -6.29 8.37 10.44
N ASP A 52 -5.19 8.15 9.71
CA ASP A 52 -5.21 8.04 8.26
C ASP A 52 -6.17 6.94 7.80
N ALA A 53 -6.87 7.17 6.69
CA ALA A 53 -7.88 6.25 6.16
C ALA A 53 -7.30 4.87 5.84
N GLU A 54 -6.05 4.83 5.40
CA GLU A 54 -5.27 3.60 5.10
C GLU A 54 -5.11 2.69 6.34
N LEU A 55 -5.25 3.24 7.55
CA LEU A 55 -5.19 2.49 8.81
C LEU A 55 -6.56 2.26 9.43
N ALA A 56 -7.45 3.25 9.31
CA ALA A 56 -8.71 3.26 10.05
C ALA A 56 -9.84 2.54 9.31
N SER A 57 -9.91 2.65 7.98
CA SER A 57 -11.09 2.26 7.20
C SER A 57 -10.83 1.56 5.87
N MET A 58 -9.60 1.63 5.34
CA MET A 58 -9.24 0.99 4.07
C MET A 58 -8.50 -0.32 4.34
N ALA A 59 -9.03 -1.43 3.85
CA ALA A 59 -8.37 -2.73 3.96
C ALA A 59 -7.55 -3.00 2.69
N GLY A 60 -6.23 -2.99 2.81
CA GLY A 60 -5.32 -3.25 1.69
C GLY A 60 -3.96 -3.77 2.14
N PRO A 61 -3.15 -4.27 1.19
CA PRO A 61 -1.82 -4.80 1.49
C PRO A 61 -0.88 -3.73 2.03
N GLN A 62 0.05 -4.17 2.89
CA GLN A 62 1.17 -3.39 3.37
C GLN A 62 2.47 -4.01 2.86
N LEU A 63 3.40 -3.18 2.42
CA LEU A 63 4.76 -3.59 2.03
C LEU A 63 5.76 -3.23 3.13
N VAL A 64 6.81 -4.03 3.23
CA VAL A 64 8.02 -3.71 4.01
C VAL A 64 9.20 -3.72 3.07
N VAL A 65 10.05 -2.70 3.12
CA VAL A 65 11.17 -2.55 2.20
C VAL A 65 12.40 -1.97 2.91
N PRO A 66 13.62 -2.50 2.67
CA PRO A 66 14.83 -1.92 3.21
C PRO A 66 15.07 -0.52 2.63
N ILE A 67 15.17 0.50 3.49
CA ILE A 67 15.39 1.88 3.05
C ILE A 67 16.78 2.10 2.42
N MET A 68 17.74 1.25 2.73
CA MET A 68 19.08 1.31 2.16
C MET A 68 19.08 1.21 0.64
N ASN A 69 18.13 0.47 0.06
CA ASN A 69 17.98 0.35 -1.38
C ASN A 69 16.97 1.39 -1.92
N ALA A 70 17.48 2.51 -2.43
CA ALA A 70 16.66 3.62 -2.96
C ALA A 70 15.67 3.16 -4.04
N ARG A 71 16.08 2.28 -4.95
CA ARG A 71 15.21 1.75 -6.00
C ARG A 71 14.05 0.92 -5.45
N TYR A 72 14.32 0.08 -4.46
CA TYR A 72 13.28 -0.74 -3.83
C TYR A 72 12.33 0.13 -3.01
N ALA A 73 12.86 1.10 -2.26
CA ALA A 73 12.06 2.04 -1.49
C ALA A 73 11.10 2.85 -2.38
N LEU A 74 11.61 3.40 -3.48
CA LEU A 74 10.79 4.12 -4.47
C LEU A 74 9.75 3.21 -5.15
N ASN A 75 10.13 1.98 -5.51
CA ASN A 75 9.20 1.02 -6.08
C ASN A 75 8.05 0.69 -5.11
N ALA A 76 8.36 0.43 -3.86
CA ALA A 76 7.36 0.11 -2.84
C ALA A 76 6.45 1.31 -2.54
N ALA A 77 7.01 2.52 -2.40
CA ALA A 77 6.23 3.73 -2.21
C ALA A 77 5.27 3.99 -3.38
N ASN A 78 5.69 3.71 -4.61
CA ASN A 78 4.88 3.88 -5.82
C ASN A 78 3.92 2.71 -6.10
N ALA A 79 4.01 1.62 -5.35
CA ALA A 79 3.19 0.43 -5.55
C ALA A 79 1.74 0.58 -5.04
N ARG A 80 1.33 1.79 -4.60
CA ARG A 80 -0.08 2.06 -4.31
C ARG A 80 -0.95 1.73 -5.52
N TRP A 81 -0.51 2.07 -6.71
CA TRP A 81 -1.22 1.78 -7.95
C TRP A 81 -0.49 0.70 -8.75
N GLY A 82 -1.14 -0.43 -8.93
CA GLY A 82 -0.59 -1.59 -9.61
C GLY A 82 -1.36 -1.94 -10.88
N SER A 83 -0.63 -2.18 -11.98
CA SER A 83 -1.18 -2.76 -13.21
C SER A 83 -1.66 -4.18 -12.93
N ARG A 84 -2.94 -4.42 -13.15
CA ARG A 84 -3.49 -5.77 -13.06
C ARG A 84 -3.04 -6.64 -14.21
N TYR A 85 -2.91 -6.05 -15.40
CA TYR A 85 -2.44 -6.78 -16.57
C TYR A 85 -1.01 -7.26 -16.39
N ASP A 86 -0.10 -6.40 -15.95
CA ASP A 86 1.29 -6.78 -15.68
C ASP A 86 1.40 -7.84 -14.58
N ALA A 87 0.63 -7.68 -13.50
CA ALA A 87 0.62 -8.63 -12.39
C ALA A 87 0.13 -10.01 -12.82
N LEU A 88 -0.95 -10.08 -13.60
CA LEU A 88 -1.48 -11.33 -14.12
C LEU A 88 -0.55 -11.97 -15.16
N TYR A 89 0.02 -11.15 -16.05
CA TYR A 89 0.91 -11.65 -17.11
C TYR A 89 2.21 -12.21 -16.52
N GLY A 90 2.77 -11.56 -15.50
CA GLY A 90 4.05 -11.88 -14.90
C GLY A 90 4.06 -13.04 -13.90
N THR A 91 2.89 -13.43 -13.37
CA THR A 91 2.77 -14.42 -12.30
C THR A 91 2.22 -15.76 -12.78
N ASP A 92 2.08 -16.71 -11.88
CA ASP A 92 1.49 -18.05 -12.13
C ASP A 92 -0.04 -18.09 -12.01
N VAL A 93 -0.69 -16.96 -11.73
CA VAL A 93 -2.17 -16.86 -11.75
C VAL A 93 -2.73 -17.24 -13.12
N ILE A 94 -2.05 -16.88 -14.19
CA ILE A 94 -2.33 -17.35 -15.53
C ILE A 94 -1.38 -18.52 -15.84
N SER A 95 -1.97 -19.73 -15.97
CA SER A 95 -1.21 -20.94 -16.30
C SER A 95 -0.39 -20.78 -17.57
N ASP A 96 0.78 -21.44 -17.61
CA ASP A 96 1.63 -21.53 -18.78
C ASP A 96 1.17 -22.62 -19.79
N GLU A 97 0.06 -23.30 -19.52
CA GLU A 97 -0.52 -24.36 -20.37
C GLU A 97 -1.18 -23.79 -21.63
N ASP A 98 -1.49 -24.69 -22.58
CA ASP A 98 -2.21 -24.38 -23.84
C ASP A 98 -1.55 -23.29 -24.69
N GLY A 99 -0.24 -23.25 -24.74
CA GLY A 99 0.49 -22.26 -25.54
C GLY A 99 0.61 -20.87 -24.87
N ALA A 100 0.20 -20.71 -23.63
CA ALA A 100 0.24 -19.44 -22.91
C ALA A 100 1.53 -19.20 -22.10
N GLN A 101 2.63 -19.87 -22.45
CA GLN A 101 3.92 -19.73 -21.78
C GLN A 101 4.45 -18.29 -21.84
N LYS A 102 5.08 -17.87 -20.75
CA LYS A 102 5.90 -16.65 -20.73
C LYS A 102 7.16 -16.89 -21.58
N SER A 103 7.53 -15.92 -22.40
CA SER A 103 8.73 -15.93 -23.21
C SER A 103 9.44 -14.58 -23.18
N THR A 104 10.52 -14.42 -23.94
CA THR A 104 11.22 -13.14 -24.08
C THR A 104 10.40 -12.07 -24.79
N GLY A 105 9.34 -12.46 -25.52
CA GLY A 105 8.40 -11.58 -26.20
C GLY A 105 6.99 -11.69 -25.65
N TYR A 106 6.12 -10.78 -26.09
CA TYR A 106 4.70 -10.81 -25.75
C TYR A 106 4.01 -12.04 -26.39
N ASN A 107 3.30 -12.81 -25.57
CA ASN A 107 2.49 -13.94 -26.01
C ASN A 107 1.00 -13.52 -26.09
N PRO A 108 0.39 -13.43 -27.29
CA PRO A 108 -0.99 -12.99 -27.46
C PRO A 108 -2.01 -13.92 -26.80
N LEU A 109 -1.74 -15.24 -26.76
CA LEU A 109 -2.64 -16.21 -26.10
C LEU A 109 -2.68 -15.97 -24.58
N ARG A 110 -1.50 -15.72 -23.98
CA ARG A 110 -1.42 -15.34 -22.57
C ARG A 110 -2.10 -13.99 -22.32
N GLY A 111 -1.85 -12.99 -23.17
CA GLY A 111 -2.49 -11.68 -23.08
C GLY A 111 -4.02 -11.78 -23.14
N ALA A 112 -4.58 -12.61 -24.01
CA ALA A 112 -6.03 -12.84 -24.07
C ALA A 112 -6.58 -13.43 -22.76
N LYS A 113 -5.88 -14.40 -22.14
CA LYS A 113 -6.26 -14.96 -20.84
C LYS A 113 -6.20 -13.88 -19.74
N VAL A 114 -5.19 -13.00 -19.74
CA VAL A 114 -5.05 -11.87 -18.82
C VAL A 114 -6.22 -10.90 -18.94
N VAL A 115 -6.56 -10.47 -20.16
CA VAL A 115 -7.69 -9.57 -20.42
C VAL A 115 -9.00 -10.21 -19.95
N ALA A 116 -9.23 -11.48 -20.28
CA ALA A 116 -10.44 -12.20 -19.87
C ALA A 116 -10.56 -12.30 -18.33
N PHE A 117 -9.45 -12.56 -17.64
CA PHE A 117 -9.41 -12.60 -16.18
C PHE A 117 -9.73 -11.21 -15.57
N ALA A 118 -9.12 -10.15 -16.09
CA ALA A 118 -9.35 -8.79 -15.62
C ALA A 118 -10.78 -8.32 -15.87
N ARG A 119 -11.40 -8.70 -16.98
CA ARG A 119 -12.82 -8.42 -17.25
C ARG A 119 -13.74 -9.15 -16.28
N ASN A 120 -13.44 -10.42 -15.97
CA ASN A 120 -14.18 -11.17 -14.96
C ASN A 120 -14.03 -10.55 -13.56
N PHE A 121 -12.84 -10.02 -13.23
CA PHE A 121 -12.63 -9.26 -12.00
C PHE A 121 -13.53 -8.00 -11.95
N LEU A 122 -13.64 -7.25 -13.04
CA LEU A 122 -14.53 -6.08 -13.11
C LEU A 122 -16.00 -6.49 -12.90
N ASP A 123 -16.44 -7.61 -13.50
CA ASP A 123 -17.80 -8.12 -13.31
C ASP A 123 -18.10 -8.50 -11.86
N GLN A 124 -17.09 -8.94 -11.11
CA GLN A 124 -17.23 -9.26 -9.68
C GLN A 124 -17.17 -8.05 -8.75
N ALA A 125 -16.26 -7.11 -9.04
CA ALA A 125 -15.99 -5.97 -8.17
C ALA A 125 -16.94 -4.78 -8.42
N VAL A 126 -17.26 -4.51 -9.68
CA VAL A 126 -18.02 -3.34 -10.15
C VAL A 126 -18.99 -3.75 -11.26
N PRO A 127 -19.94 -4.64 -10.98
CA PRO A 127 -20.80 -5.24 -12.00
C PRO A 127 -21.63 -4.22 -12.76
N LEU A 128 -21.90 -4.52 -14.02
CA LEU A 128 -22.85 -3.77 -14.82
C LEU A 128 -24.30 -4.15 -14.43
N ALA A 129 -25.22 -3.21 -14.60
CA ALA A 129 -26.65 -3.45 -14.36
C ALA A 129 -27.21 -4.52 -15.34
N GLN A 130 -26.68 -4.56 -16.57
CA GLN A 130 -26.97 -5.58 -17.56
C GLN A 130 -25.72 -5.90 -18.38
N GLY A 131 -25.53 -7.16 -18.74
CA GLY A 131 -24.40 -7.64 -19.51
C GLY A 131 -23.11 -7.79 -18.68
N SER A 132 -21.97 -7.75 -19.34
CA SER A 132 -20.66 -8.00 -18.75
C SER A 132 -19.64 -7.00 -19.29
N HIS A 133 -18.66 -6.65 -18.47
CA HIS A 133 -17.49 -5.89 -18.93
C HIS A 133 -16.72 -6.57 -20.07
N ARG A 134 -16.88 -7.88 -20.24
CA ARG A 134 -16.32 -8.65 -21.39
C ARG A 134 -16.90 -8.17 -22.72
N ASP A 135 -18.17 -7.77 -22.70
CA ASP A 135 -18.89 -7.35 -23.89
C ASP A 135 -18.83 -5.85 -24.12
N ALA A 136 -18.12 -5.10 -23.29
CA ALA A 136 -17.97 -3.66 -23.45
C ALA A 136 -17.27 -3.31 -24.76
N SER A 137 -17.82 -2.35 -25.50
CA SER A 137 -17.26 -1.77 -26.73
C SER A 137 -16.87 -0.30 -26.57
N GLY A 138 -17.22 0.32 -25.42
CA GLY A 138 -16.84 1.68 -25.09
C GLY A 138 -17.35 2.12 -23.72
N TYR A 139 -16.69 3.13 -23.16
CA TYR A 139 -17.06 3.81 -21.93
C TYR A 139 -17.20 5.29 -22.21
N ARG A 140 -18.20 5.93 -21.63
CA ARG A 140 -18.40 7.38 -21.68
C ARG A 140 -19.12 7.85 -20.41
N VAL A 141 -19.12 9.14 -20.18
CA VAL A 141 -19.79 9.76 -19.04
C VAL A 141 -20.91 10.66 -19.56
N GLU A 142 -22.13 10.45 -19.08
CA GLU A 142 -23.31 11.24 -19.42
C GLU A 142 -24.04 11.64 -18.13
N GLY A 143 -24.29 12.91 -17.93
CA GLY A 143 -25.01 13.40 -16.75
C GLY A 143 -24.37 13.04 -15.41
N GLY A 144 -23.03 12.91 -15.38
CA GLY A 144 -22.29 12.49 -14.18
C GLY A 144 -22.34 10.99 -13.88
N GLN A 145 -22.83 10.17 -14.81
CA GLN A 145 -22.91 8.71 -14.65
C GLN A 145 -22.09 8.00 -15.73
N LEU A 146 -21.59 6.83 -15.39
CA LEU A 146 -20.91 5.97 -16.34
C LEU A 146 -21.93 5.27 -17.24
N VAL A 147 -21.72 5.39 -18.56
CA VAL A 147 -22.46 4.64 -19.58
C VAL A 147 -21.51 3.74 -20.33
N VAL A 148 -21.84 2.46 -20.37
CA VAL A 148 -21.05 1.41 -21.05
C VAL A 148 -21.80 0.95 -22.29
N ALA A 149 -21.18 1.11 -23.45
CA ALA A 149 -21.68 0.53 -24.71
C ALA A 149 -21.29 -0.94 -24.79
N LEU A 150 -22.21 -1.80 -25.21
CA LEU A 150 -22.00 -3.23 -25.39
C LEU A 150 -21.91 -3.57 -26.88
N GLN A 151 -21.23 -4.67 -27.19
CA GLN A 151 -21.00 -5.14 -28.58
C GLN A 151 -22.33 -5.48 -29.32
N ASN A 152 -23.39 -5.78 -28.58
CA ASN A 152 -24.73 -6.02 -29.16
C ASN A 152 -25.48 -4.71 -29.52
N GLY A 153 -24.84 -3.55 -29.34
CA GLY A 153 -25.42 -2.24 -29.62
C GLY A 153 -26.25 -1.61 -28.50
N SER A 154 -26.47 -2.33 -27.40
CA SER A 154 -27.16 -1.77 -26.22
C SER A 154 -26.20 -0.96 -25.35
N THR A 155 -26.75 -0.21 -24.41
CA THR A 155 -25.97 0.52 -23.40
C THR A 155 -26.48 0.15 -22.01
N THR A 156 -25.58 0.21 -21.02
CA THR A 156 -25.88 -0.07 -19.61
C THR A 156 -25.06 0.86 -18.73
N GLY A 157 -25.36 0.91 -17.44
CA GLY A 157 -24.55 1.54 -16.39
C GLY A 157 -24.02 0.50 -15.42
N LEU A 158 -23.42 0.96 -14.32
CA LEU A 158 -23.08 0.09 -13.20
C LEU A 158 -24.35 -0.38 -12.49
N GLN A 159 -24.29 -1.56 -11.88
CA GLN A 159 -25.37 -2.06 -11.01
C GLN A 159 -25.54 -1.15 -9.78
N ASP A 160 -24.46 -0.68 -9.21
CA ASP A 160 -24.42 0.37 -8.21
C ASP A 160 -23.75 1.63 -8.80
N ALA A 161 -24.55 2.64 -9.12
CA ALA A 161 -24.05 3.88 -9.70
C ALA A 161 -23.07 4.64 -8.79
N ALA A 162 -23.13 4.42 -7.46
CA ALA A 162 -22.22 5.03 -6.49
C ALA A 162 -20.77 4.54 -6.63
N GLN A 163 -20.56 3.42 -7.31
CA GLN A 163 -19.21 2.92 -7.60
C GLN A 163 -18.47 3.75 -8.67
N PHE A 164 -19.14 4.63 -9.42
CA PHE A 164 -18.47 5.53 -10.34
C PHE A 164 -17.98 6.78 -9.59
N VAL A 165 -16.67 6.99 -9.56
CA VAL A 165 -16.01 8.09 -8.82
C VAL A 165 -15.66 9.25 -9.75
N GLY A 166 -15.19 8.97 -10.97
CA GLY A 166 -14.78 10.01 -11.91
C GLY A 166 -14.08 9.46 -13.16
N HIS A 167 -13.48 10.36 -13.93
CA HIS A 167 -12.78 10.02 -15.17
C HIS A 167 -11.65 11.01 -15.46
N GLN A 168 -10.78 10.62 -16.39
CA GLN A 168 -9.82 11.53 -17.03
C GLN A 168 -10.14 11.62 -18.52
N GLY A 169 -9.75 12.71 -19.13
CA GLY A 169 -10.08 13.02 -20.54
C GLY A 169 -11.51 13.54 -20.70
N GLU A 170 -11.99 13.60 -21.93
CA GLU A 170 -13.32 14.10 -22.26
C GLU A 170 -14.42 13.13 -21.82
N ALA A 171 -15.52 13.62 -21.30
CA ALA A 171 -16.62 12.80 -20.82
C ALA A 171 -17.16 11.82 -21.89
N ALA A 172 -17.23 12.26 -23.15
CA ALA A 172 -17.67 11.42 -24.26
C ALA A 172 -16.65 10.38 -24.71
N ALA A 173 -15.35 10.58 -24.39
CA ALA A 173 -14.23 9.71 -24.76
C ALA A 173 -13.15 9.72 -23.64
N PRO A 174 -13.44 9.17 -22.48
CA PRO A 174 -12.51 9.19 -21.36
C PRO A 174 -11.27 8.37 -21.67
N THR A 175 -10.13 8.85 -21.17
CA THR A 175 -8.86 8.11 -21.20
C THR A 175 -8.71 7.22 -19.97
N SER A 176 -9.51 7.44 -18.94
CA SER A 176 -9.57 6.62 -17.73
C SER A 176 -10.95 6.73 -17.08
N VAL A 177 -11.41 5.64 -16.50
CA VAL A 177 -12.66 5.54 -15.73
C VAL A 177 -12.32 5.03 -14.33
N LEU A 178 -12.55 5.89 -13.33
CA LEU A 178 -12.27 5.59 -11.93
C LEU A 178 -13.51 5.04 -11.24
N LEU A 179 -13.38 3.84 -10.70
CA LEU A 179 -14.41 3.13 -9.96
C LEU A 179 -13.93 2.87 -8.52
N VAL A 180 -14.85 2.50 -7.62
CA VAL A 180 -14.54 2.13 -6.23
C VAL A 180 -15.30 0.89 -5.82
N ASN A 181 -14.63 0.00 -5.07
CA ASN A 181 -15.24 -1.15 -4.41
C ASN A 181 -14.57 -1.39 -3.05
N ASN A 182 -15.37 -1.53 -2.00
CA ASN A 182 -14.88 -1.71 -0.62
C ASN A 182 -13.83 -0.65 -0.18
N GLY A 183 -14.01 0.59 -0.64
CA GLY A 183 -13.09 1.70 -0.34
C GLY A 183 -11.80 1.72 -1.17
N LEU A 184 -11.56 0.72 -2.02
CA LEU A 184 -10.40 0.65 -2.91
C LEU A 184 -10.77 1.04 -4.34
N HIS A 185 -9.92 1.84 -4.99
CA HIS A 185 -10.17 2.33 -6.33
C HIS A 185 -9.67 1.37 -7.40
N ILE A 186 -10.40 1.36 -8.51
CA ILE A 186 -10.11 0.61 -9.73
C ILE A 186 -10.15 1.61 -10.88
N ASP A 187 -9.06 1.72 -11.62
CA ASP A 187 -8.92 2.64 -12.75
C ASP A 187 -8.81 1.87 -14.07
N ILE A 188 -9.83 1.98 -14.91
CA ILE A 188 -9.85 1.38 -16.26
C ILE A 188 -9.16 2.36 -17.20
N LEU A 189 -7.94 2.03 -17.63
CA LEU A 189 -7.18 2.85 -18.56
C LEU A 189 -7.60 2.55 -20.01
N ILE A 190 -7.97 3.60 -20.76
CA ILE A 190 -8.43 3.50 -22.15
C ILE A 190 -7.42 4.21 -23.03
N ASN A 191 -6.73 3.43 -23.89
CA ASN A 191 -5.73 3.97 -24.80
C ASN A 191 -5.57 3.09 -26.05
N ARG A 192 -6.22 3.47 -27.12
CA ARG A 192 -6.18 2.76 -28.40
C ARG A 192 -4.85 2.90 -29.16
N ALA A 193 -3.92 3.73 -28.68
CA ALA A 193 -2.59 3.83 -29.26
C ALA A 193 -1.65 2.70 -28.81
N THR A 194 -1.99 1.97 -27.75
CA THR A 194 -1.22 0.80 -27.30
C THR A 194 -1.66 -0.46 -28.07
N PRO A 195 -0.79 -1.44 -28.26
CA PRO A 195 -1.16 -2.70 -28.95
C PRO A 195 -2.34 -3.42 -28.25
N ILE A 196 -2.37 -3.42 -26.92
CA ILE A 196 -3.45 -4.06 -26.13
C ILE A 196 -4.76 -3.30 -26.31
N GLY A 197 -4.75 -1.97 -26.13
CA GLY A 197 -5.94 -1.16 -26.29
C GLY A 197 -6.46 -1.07 -27.73
N GLN A 198 -5.57 -1.22 -28.73
CA GLN A 198 -5.97 -1.32 -30.13
C GLN A 198 -6.73 -2.62 -30.41
N ALA A 199 -6.33 -3.72 -29.78
CA ALA A 199 -6.96 -5.03 -29.93
C ALA A 199 -8.26 -5.18 -29.10
N ASP A 200 -8.46 -4.32 -28.10
CA ASP A 200 -9.63 -4.36 -27.21
C ASP A 200 -10.82 -3.58 -27.80
N ALA A 201 -12.01 -4.16 -27.82
CA ALA A 201 -13.22 -3.54 -28.39
C ALA A 201 -13.55 -2.19 -27.74
N ALA A 202 -13.36 -2.06 -26.43
CA ALA A 202 -13.58 -0.81 -25.68
C ALA A 202 -12.33 0.08 -25.61
N GLY A 203 -11.19 -0.36 -26.14
CA GLY A 203 -9.92 0.36 -26.09
C GLY A 203 -9.18 0.26 -24.77
N VAL A 204 -9.55 -0.69 -23.90
CA VAL A 204 -8.93 -0.85 -22.59
C VAL A 204 -7.50 -1.36 -22.73
N ALA A 205 -6.58 -0.57 -22.24
CA ALA A 205 -5.14 -0.86 -22.28
C ALA A 205 -4.65 -1.52 -20.98
N ASP A 206 -5.29 -1.25 -19.85
CA ASP A 206 -5.00 -1.84 -18.53
C ASP A 206 -6.17 -1.63 -17.56
N VAL A 207 -6.14 -2.40 -16.49
CA VAL A 207 -6.93 -2.17 -15.27
C VAL A 207 -5.94 -1.98 -14.13
N VAL A 208 -5.92 -0.79 -13.55
CA VAL A 208 -5.02 -0.43 -12.46
C VAL A 208 -5.80 -0.40 -11.16
N VAL A 209 -5.24 -0.96 -10.10
CA VAL A 209 -5.93 -1.05 -8.80
C VAL A 209 -5.08 -0.43 -7.69
N GLU A 210 -5.72 0.07 -6.64
CA GLU A 210 -5.02 0.35 -5.39
C GLU A 210 -4.53 -0.98 -4.80
N ALA A 211 -3.21 -1.15 -4.78
CA ALA A 211 -2.56 -2.42 -4.47
C ALA A 211 -1.84 -2.39 -3.12
N ALA A 212 -0.91 -1.46 -2.89
CA ALA A 212 -0.21 -1.30 -1.63
C ALA A 212 -0.61 0.03 -0.97
N LEU A 213 -1.46 -0.03 0.06
CA LEU A 213 -1.96 1.18 0.72
C LEU A 213 -0.94 1.82 1.65
N SER A 214 -0.12 1.00 2.28
CA SER A 214 0.95 1.47 3.16
C SER A 214 2.25 0.73 2.89
N THR A 215 3.36 1.40 3.19
CA THR A 215 4.71 0.85 3.04
C THR A 215 5.53 1.21 4.26
N ILE A 216 6.13 0.22 4.90
CA ILE A 216 7.10 0.39 5.96
C ILE A 216 8.48 0.51 5.33
N LEU A 217 9.10 1.68 5.48
CA LEU A 217 10.50 1.91 5.17
C LEU A 217 11.32 1.38 6.37
N ASP A 218 12.01 0.29 6.16
CA ASP A 218 12.64 -0.45 7.25
C ASP A 218 14.08 0.02 7.47
N LEU A 219 14.38 0.37 8.72
CA LEU A 219 15.72 0.69 9.23
C LEU A 219 16.19 -0.39 10.23
N GLU A 220 15.48 -1.49 10.34
CA GLU A 220 15.72 -2.54 11.33
C GLU A 220 16.03 -3.88 10.64
N ASP A 221 15.12 -4.85 10.65
CA ASP A 221 15.41 -6.26 10.34
C ASP A 221 15.88 -6.52 8.90
N SER A 222 15.43 -5.75 7.93
CA SER A 222 15.83 -5.92 6.53
C SER A 222 17.05 -5.06 6.12
N VAL A 223 17.66 -4.34 7.07
CA VAL A 223 18.84 -3.49 6.83
C VAL A 223 20.04 -4.02 7.58
N ALA A 224 21.14 -4.23 6.88
CA ALA A 224 22.43 -4.55 7.44
C ALA A 224 23.39 -3.35 7.23
N ALA A 225 23.32 -2.36 8.11
CA ALA A 225 24.25 -1.24 8.13
C ALA A 225 25.50 -1.66 8.94
N VAL A 226 26.61 -1.86 8.26
CA VAL A 226 27.85 -2.40 8.87
C VAL A 226 28.80 -1.31 9.33
N ASP A 227 28.62 -0.06 8.85
CA ASP A 227 29.45 1.10 9.18
C ASP A 227 28.65 2.40 9.16
N ALA A 228 29.33 3.51 9.36
CA ALA A 228 28.74 4.83 9.38
C ALA A 228 28.19 5.26 7.99
N ASP A 229 28.86 4.88 6.92
CA ASP A 229 28.46 5.23 5.56
C ASP A 229 27.13 4.56 5.18
N ASP A 230 26.97 3.30 5.54
CA ASP A 230 25.70 2.59 5.38
C ASP A 230 24.55 3.24 6.16
N LYS A 231 24.83 3.66 7.42
CA LYS A 231 23.86 4.41 8.23
C LYS A 231 23.46 5.72 7.57
N VAL A 232 24.44 6.50 7.12
CA VAL A 232 24.22 7.78 6.43
C VAL A 232 23.42 7.55 5.15
N LEU A 233 23.70 6.49 4.39
CA LEU A 233 22.94 6.14 3.19
C LEU A 233 21.46 5.91 3.53
N CYS A 234 21.16 5.10 4.56
CA CYS A 234 19.79 4.84 5.00
C CYS A 234 19.04 6.13 5.34
N TYR A 235 19.63 6.98 6.17
CA TYR A 235 19.01 8.24 6.57
C TYR A 235 18.92 9.27 5.43
N SER A 236 19.88 9.26 4.50
CA SER A 236 19.86 10.11 3.31
C SER A 236 18.72 9.73 2.37
N ASN A 237 18.50 8.42 2.16
CA ASN A 237 17.39 7.91 1.38
C ASN A 237 16.05 8.27 2.02
N TRP A 238 15.93 8.09 3.36
CA TRP A 238 14.72 8.48 4.08
C TRP A 238 14.46 9.98 3.97
N LEU A 239 15.46 10.83 4.22
CA LEU A 239 15.34 12.27 4.07
C LEU A 239 14.95 12.67 2.63
N GLY A 240 15.52 12.00 1.63
CA GLY A 240 15.19 12.21 0.22
C GLY A 240 13.72 11.86 -0.11
N ILE A 241 13.19 10.80 0.48
CA ILE A 241 11.76 10.45 0.36
C ILE A 241 10.88 11.53 1.01
N LEU A 242 11.19 11.95 2.24
CA LEU A 242 10.43 12.99 2.94
C LEU A 242 10.40 14.31 2.19
N LYS A 243 11.53 14.68 1.55
CA LYS A 243 11.63 15.89 0.72
C LYS A 243 11.08 15.72 -0.69
N GLY A 244 10.72 14.49 -1.11
CA GLY A 244 10.33 14.20 -2.48
C GLY A 244 11.47 14.33 -3.51
N THR A 245 12.73 14.29 -3.07
CA THR A 245 13.92 14.49 -3.91
C THR A 245 14.69 13.21 -4.22
N LEU A 246 14.35 12.10 -3.55
CA LEU A 246 14.98 10.82 -3.84
C LEU A 246 14.67 10.39 -5.26
N THR A 247 15.71 10.12 -6.03
CA THR A 247 15.60 9.56 -7.37
C THR A 247 16.61 8.44 -7.55
N GLU A 248 16.27 7.49 -8.42
CA GLU A 248 17.15 6.38 -8.79
C GLU A 248 17.10 6.18 -10.30
N SER A 249 18.26 5.99 -10.91
CA SER A 249 18.39 5.78 -12.36
C SER A 249 18.88 4.38 -12.65
N PHE A 250 18.27 3.71 -13.62
CA PHE A 250 18.62 2.36 -14.04
C PHE A 250 18.37 2.16 -15.52
N GLU A 251 19.08 1.21 -16.12
CA GLU A 251 18.89 0.85 -17.53
C GLU A 251 17.68 -0.08 -17.71
N LYS A 252 16.78 0.27 -18.63
CA LYS A 252 15.64 -0.56 -19.03
C LYS A 252 15.46 -0.48 -20.54
N GLY A 253 15.60 -1.63 -21.23
CA GLY A 253 15.43 -1.69 -22.70
C GLY A 253 16.39 -0.79 -23.47
N GLY A 254 17.63 -0.63 -23.01
CA GLY A 254 18.66 0.22 -23.64
C GLY A 254 18.44 1.72 -23.43
N LYS A 255 17.60 2.12 -22.46
CA LYS A 255 17.37 3.52 -22.09
C LYS A 255 17.54 3.70 -20.59
N THR A 256 18.18 4.80 -20.19
CA THR A 256 18.25 5.21 -18.79
C THR A 256 16.88 5.74 -18.35
N VAL A 257 16.31 5.12 -17.31
CA VAL A 257 15.05 5.52 -16.70
C VAL A 257 15.36 6.07 -15.32
N THR A 258 14.98 7.31 -15.05
CA THR A 258 15.04 7.90 -13.71
C THR A 258 13.67 7.80 -13.05
N ARG A 259 13.63 7.26 -11.85
CA ARG A 259 12.43 7.10 -11.03
C ARG A 259 12.51 7.97 -9.79
N GLY A 260 11.43 8.67 -9.48
CA GLY A 260 11.17 9.35 -8.22
C GLY A 260 9.82 8.91 -7.66
N LEU A 261 9.30 9.65 -6.69
CA LEU A 261 7.95 9.43 -6.16
C LEU A 261 6.89 9.86 -7.18
N ASN A 262 5.85 9.05 -7.33
CA ASN A 262 4.72 9.37 -8.20
C ASN A 262 3.96 10.59 -7.69
N ALA A 263 3.46 11.41 -8.62
CA ALA A 263 2.49 12.47 -8.31
C ALA A 263 1.12 11.88 -7.94
N ASP A 264 0.30 12.68 -7.29
CA ASP A 264 -1.09 12.35 -7.02
C ASP A 264 -1.88 12.28 -8.33
N ARG A 265 -2.94 11.48 -8.33
CA ARG A 265 -3.81 11.24 -9.49
C ARG A 265 -5.04 12.13 -9.38
N VAL A 266 -5.32 12.87 -10.44
CA VAL A 266 -6.45 13.82 -10.47
C VAL A 266 -7.45 13.40 -11.52
N TYR A 267 -8.73 13.39 -11.14
CA TYR A 267 -9.86 13.02 -11.99
C TYR A 267 -10.93 14.09 -11.95
N THR A 268 -11.76 14.17 -13.00
CA THR A 268 -13.02 14.90 -12.97
C THR A 268 -14.04 14.05 -12.23
N GLY A 269 -14.54 14.53 -11.11
CA GLY A 269 -15.44 13.77 -10.24
C GLY A 269 -16.85 13.61 -10.83
N ALA A 270 -17.48 12.48 -10.52
CA ALA A 270 -18.83 12.11 -10.99
C ALA A 270 -19.92 13.11 -10.54
N ASN A 271 -19.86 13.53 -9.27
CA ASN A 271 -20.94 14.28 -8.59
C ASN A 271 -20.83 15.78 -8.84
N ASN A 272 -20.40 16.42 -9.69
CA ASN A 272 -20.38 17.89 -9.91
C ASN A 272 -19.19 18.37 -10.77
N GLY A 273 -18.42 17.44 -11.32
CA GLY A 273 -17.24 17.77 -12.09
C GLY A 273 -16.08 18.37 -11.29
N GLN A 274 -16.18 18.40 -9.95
CA GLN A 274 -15.08 18.87 -9.10
C GLN A 274 -13.93 17.87 -9.12
N PRO A 275 -12.67 18.35 -9.02
CA PRO A 275 -11.52 17.47 -8.99
C PRO A 275 -11.58 16.46 -7.83
N VAL A 276 -11.34 15.19 -8.13
CA VAL A 276 -11.06 14.13 -7.15
C VAL A 276 -9.57 13.84 -7.22
N THR A 277 -8.87 14.04 -6.10
CA THR A 277 -7.43 13.80 -6.01
C THR A 277 -7.19 12.57 -5.12
N LEU A 278 -6.47 11.59 -5.66
CA LEU A 278 -6.06 10.38 -4.95
C LEU A 278 -4.54 10.34 -4.83
N HIS A 279 -4.06 9.87 -3.68
CA HIS A 279 -2.62 9.73 -3.48
C HIS A 279 -1.99 8.80 -4.52
N GLY A 280 -0.92 9.24 -5.15
CA GLY A 280 -0.14 8.46 -6.10
C GLY A 280 0.80 7.46 -5.42
N ARG A 281 0.97 7.57 -4.10
CA ARG A 281 1.91 6.82 -3.27
C ARG A 281 1.21 6.16 -2.09
N SER A 282 1.82 5.08 -1.57
CA SER A 282 1.45 4.48 -0.29
C SER A 282 1.60 5.48 0.86
N LEU A 283 0.82 5.32 1.91
CA LEU A 283 1.13 5.91 3.21
C LEU A 283 2.44 5.30 3.72
N LEU A 284 3.41 6.15 4.06
CA LEU A 284 4.75 5.72 4.41
C LEU A 284 4.96 5.71 5.92
N PHE A 285 5.43 4.59 6.44
CA PHE A 285 5.89 4.42 7.81
C PHE A 285 7.39 4.19 7.83
N VAL A 286 7.98 4.41 8.97
CA VAL A 286 9.37 4.03 9.26
C VAL A 286 9.37 3.05 10.41
N ARG A 287 10.06 1.92 10.23
CA ARG A 287 10.39 1.02 11.32
C ARG A 287 11.83 1.27 11.73
N ASN A 288 12.02 1.59 13.00
CA ASN A 288 13.33 1.77 13.61
C ASN A 288 13.49 0.79 14.77
N VAL A 289 14.71 0.63 15.25
CA VAL A 289 14.99 -0.19 16.43
C VAL A 289 14.46 0.47 17.72
N GLY A 290 14.27 -0.32 18.76
CA GLY A 290 13.89 0.17 20.09
C GLY A 290 15.01 0.99 20.75
N HIS A 291 14.64 1.83 21.72
CA HIS A 291 15.56 2.73 22.42
C HIS A 291 16.73 2.02 23.13
N LEU A 292 16.56 0.75 23.47
CA LEU A 292 17.59 -0.04 24.16
C LEU A 292 18.57 -0.74 23.18
N MET A 293 18.26 -0.73 21.90
CA MET A 293 19.13 -1.31 20.87
C MET A 293 20.09 -0.24 20.36
N THR A 294 21.36 -0.42 20.61
CA THR A 294 22.44 0.47 20.19
C THR A 294 23.29 -0.16 19.09
N ASN A 295 24.07 0.65 18.41
CA ASN A 295 24.91 0.20 17.30
C ASN A 295 26.22 1.01 17.29
N PRO A 296 27.40 0.35 17.21
CA PRO A 296 28.70 1.03 17.22
C PRO A 296 29.07 1.72 15.91
N ALA A 297 28.21 1.68 14.87
CA ALA A 297 28.50 2.32 13.58
C ALA A 297 28.68 3.84 13.69
N ILE A 298 27.96 4.50 14.63
CA ILE A 298 28.11 5.93 14.93
C ILE A 298 28.12 6.09 16.45
N LEU A 299 29.16 6.72 16.95
CA LEU A 299 29.37 6.96 18.38
C LEU A 299 29.11 8.44 18.70
N TRP A 300 28.51 8.69 19.86
CA TRP A 300 28.21 10.05 20.34
C TRP A 300 29.15 10.48 21.43
N GLY A 301 29.60 11.74 21.31
CA GLY A 301 30.36 12.44 22.35
C GLY A 301 31.79 11.97 22.52
N ALA A 302 32.48 12.58 23.48
CA ALA A 302 33.88 12.26 23.80
C ALA A 302 34.04 10.87 24.43
N ASP A 303 32.98 10.34 25.04
CA ASP A 303 32.95 9.05 25.70
C ASP A 303 32.68 7.89 24.72
N HIS A 304 32.53 8.19 23.43
CA HIS A 304 32.23 7.24 22.36
C HIS A 304 31.03 6.33 22.69
N GLN A 305 29.94 6.94 23.19
CA GLN A 305 28.72 6.18 23.52
C GLN A 305 28.01 5.76 22.26
N GLU A 306 27.58 4.51 22.22
CA GLU A 306 26.70 4.01 21.15
C GLU A 306 25.33 4.69 21.21
N ILE A 307 24.78 5.01 20.04
CA ILE A 307 23.45 5.57 19.91
C ILE A 307 22.46 4.55 19.34
N PRO A 308 21.16 4.66 19.68
CA PRO A 308 20.12 3.80 19.12
C PRO A 308 20.04 3.80 17.59
#